data_75a0d0127e8f2b31284ecbc1970379bb
#
_entry.id   75a0d0127e8f2b31284ecbc1970379bb
#
_cell.length_a   1.000
_cell.length_b   1.000
_cell.length_c   1.000
_cell.angle_alpha   90.00
_cell.angle_beta   90.00
_cell.angle_gamma   90.00
#
_symmetry.space_group_name_H-M   'P 1'
#
loop_
_entity.id
_entity.type
_entity.pdbx_description
1 polymer ?
#
loop_
_entity_poly.entity_id
_entity_poly.type
_entity_poly.pdbx_seq_one_letter_code
_entity_poly.pdbx_strand_id
1 'polypeptide(L)'
;MTVYEICVRPLLFLVPPEPAHKLGRWALARKQPWQALSERFQVRDSRLETEVAGLRLQTPIGLSAGFDKDVETLPGVSRLGFGVVTVGTIMPKPRAGNPGPRLLRRT
;
A
#
# COMPACT_ATOMS: atom_id res chain seq x y z
N MET A 1 8.40 8.16 20.61
CA MET A 1 8.00 6.80 20.21
C MET A 1 6.49 6.75 20.05
N THR A 2 6.02 6.32 18.91
CA THR A 2 4.59 6.24 18.62
C THR A 2 4.02 4.91 19.12
N VAL A 3 2.70 4.84 19.33
CA VAL A 3 2.00 3.58 19.67
C VAL A 3 2.32 2.49 18.65
N TYR A 4 2.52 2.87 17.39
CA TYR A 4 2.94 1.96 16.34
C TYR A 4 4.31 1.31 16.65
N GLU A 5 5.31 2.09 17.03
CA GLU A 5 6.67 1.59 17.29
C GLU A 5 6.75 0.68 18.52
N ILE A 6 5.95 0.97 19.54
CA ILE A 6 5.99 0.26 20.81
C ILE A 6 5.15 -1.04 20.77
N CYS A 7 3.95 -0.97 20.19
CA CYS A 7 2.97 -2.05 20.29
C CYS A 7 2.78 -2.78 18.96
N VAL A 8 2.55 -2.06 17.88
CA VAL A 8 2.11 -2.66 16.61
C VAL A 8 3.28 -3.29 15.86
N ARG A 9 4.39 -2.56 15.75
CA ARG A 9 5.57 -3.02 15.01
C ARG A 9 6.16 -4.33 15.57
N PRO A 10 6.38 -4.50 16.89
CA PRO A 10 6.90 -5.76 17.43
C PRO A 10 5.98 -6.95 17.13
N LEU A 11 4.67 -6.77 17.25
CA LEU A 11 3.70 -7.82 16.94
C LEU A 11 3.70 -8.20 15.46
N LEU A 12 3.76 -7.21 14.57
CA LEU A 12 3.85 -7.47 13.13
C LEU A 12 5.16 -8.18 12.75
N PHE A 13 6.24 -7.93 13.49
CA PHE A 13 7.54 -8.57 13.23
C PHE A 13 7.61 -10.02 13.71
N LEU A 14 6.70 -10.47 14.58
CA LEU A 14 6.56 -11.88 14.93
C LEU A 14 5.91 -12.70 13.80
N VAL A 15 5.16 -12.06 12.92
CA VAL A 15 4.52 -12.73 11.78
C VAL A 15 5.51 -12.83 10.62
N PRO A 16 5.68 -14.02 10.00
CA PRO A 16 6.52 -14.16 8.81
C PRO A 16 6.09 -13.19 7.69
N PRO A 17 7.02 -12.73 6.81
CA PRO A 17 6.74 -11.67 5.84
C PRO A 17 5.61 -11.98 4.87
N GLU A 18 5.52 -13.20 4.36
CA GLU A 18 4.47 -13.58 3.39
C GLU A 18 3.06 -13.60 3.99
N PRO A 19 2.81 -14.23 5.15
CA PRO A 19 1.52 -14.12 5.85
C PRO A 19 1.16 -12.67 6.21
N ALA A 20 2.13 -11.88 6.68
CA ALA A 20 1.91 -10.46 7.00
C ALA A 20 1.48 -9.67 5.73
N HIS A 21 2.14 -9.91 4.60
CA HIS A 21 1.78 -9.30 3.32
C HIS A 21 0.36 -9.70 2.86
N LYS A 22 0.02 -10.99 2.97
CA LYS A 22 -1.33 -11.49 2.63
C LYS A 22 -2.40 -10.84 3.51
N LEU A 23 -2.15 -10.73 4.82
CA LEU A 23 -3.05 -10.07 5.76
C LEU A 23 -3.24 -8.58 5.41
N GLY A 24 -2.15 -7.89 5.09
CA GLY A 24 -2.19 -6.49 4.66
C GLY A 24 -3.00 -6.30 3.38
N ARG A 25 -2.78 -7.14 2.37
CA ARG A 25 -3.58 -7.14 1.13
C ARG A 25 -5.07 -7.39 1.41
N TRP A 26 -5.38 -8.39 2.21
CA TRP A 26 -6.76 -8.71 2.59
C TRP A 26 -7.45 -7.53 3.30
N ALA A 27 -6.76 -6.85 4.20
CA ALA A 27 -7.28 -5.66 4.87
C ALA A 27 -7.50 -4.49 3.90
N LEU A 28 -6.54 -4.25 3.00
CA LEU A 28 -6.59 -3.17 2.03
C LEU A 28 -7.59 -3.43 0.89
N ALA A 29 -7.96 -4.68 0.62
CA ALA A 29 -9.01 -5.02 -0.35
C ALA A 29 -10.39 -4.50 0.07
N ARG A 30 -10.56 -4.12 1.33
CA ARG A 30 -11.80 -3.57 1.86
C ARG A 30 -11.79 -2.04 1.81
N LYS A 31 -12.92 -1.46 1.40
CA LYS A 31 -13.09 0.00 1.41
C LYS A 31 -13.13 0.53 2.84
N GLN A 32 -13.83 -0.17 3.73
CA GLN A 32 -13.84 0.12 5.17
C GLN A 32 -12.79 -0.75 5.88
N PRO A 33 -12.09 -0.25 6.92
CA PRO A 33 -12.25 1.05 7.58
C PRO A 33 -11.45 2.22 6.95
N TRP A 34 -10.77 1.99 5.84
CA TRP A 34 -9.84 2.98 5.25
C TRP A 34 -10.55 4.27 4.84
N GLN A 35 -11.80 4.17 4.40
CA GLN A 35 -12.59 5.36 4.07
C GLN A 35 -12.81 6.25 5.30
N ALA A 36 -13.09 5.68 6.46
CA ALA A 36 -13.28 6.44 7.70
C ALA A 36 -11.96 7.03 8.23
N LEU A 37 -10.84 6.38 7.95
CA LEU A 37 -9.52 6.79 8.40
C LEU A 37 -8.78 7.66 7.38
N SER A 38 -9.33 7.86 6.18
CA SER A 38 -8.64 8.53 5.07
C SER A 38 -8.14 9.92 5.41
N GLU A 39 -8.92 10.71 6.16
CA GLU A 39 -8.53 12.06 6.56
C GLU A 39 -7.27 12.10 7.44
N ARG A 40 -7.00 11.03 8.19
CA ARG A 40 -5.79 10.91 9.02
C ARG A 40 -4.53 10.59 8.23
N PHE A 41 -4.68 10.00 7.06
CA PHE A 41 -3.57 9.64 6.19
C PHE A 41 -3.31 10.68 5.10
N GLN A 42 -4.30 11.53 4.79
CA GLN A 42 -4.16 12.57 3.78
C GLN A 42 -3.51 13.81 4.38
N VAL A 43 -2.34 14.15 3.90
CA VAL A 43 -1.69 15.43 4.18
C VAL A 43 -2.06 16.39 3.05
N ARG A 44 -2.79 17.45 3.40
CA ARG A 44 -3.22 18.50 2.46
C ARG A 44 -2.39 19.74 2.71
N ASP A 45 -1.45 20.00 1.82
CA ASP A 45 -0.61 21.20 1.86
C ASP A 45 -0.35 21.62 0.40
N SER A 46 -0.68 22.86 0.07
CA SER A 46 -0.49 23.38 -1.29
C SER A 46 0.95 23.33 -1.79
N ARG A 47 1.92 23.31 -0.88
CA ARG A 47 3.34 23.16 -1.20
C ARG A 47 3.70 21.75 -1.72
N LEU A 48 2.85 20.76 -1.45
CA LEU A 48 3.03 19.39 -1.91
C LEU A 48 2.34 19.13 -3.26
N GLU A 49 1.45 20.03 -3.67
CA GLU A 49 0.77 19.90 -4.96
C GLU A 49 1.79 19.96 -6.10
N THR A 50 1.68 19.03 -7.02
CA THR A 50 2.56 18.95 -8.19
C THR A 50 1.78 18.56 -9.42
N GLU A 51 2.32 18.90 -10.57
CA GLU A 51 1.76 18.52 -11.87
C GLU A 51 2.78 17.68 -12.64
N VAL A 52 2.34 16.52 -13.09
CA VAL A 52 3.16 15.59 -13.88
C VAL A 52 2.35 15.11 -15.07
N ALA A 53 2.87 15.36 -16.28
CA ALA A 53 2.24 14.95 -17.53
C ALA A 53 0.75 15.37 -17.63
N GLY A 54 0.41 16.58 -17.18
CA GLY A 54 -0.95 17.10 -17.18
C GLY A 54 -1.86 16.57 -16.05
N LEU A 55 -1.34 15.72 -15.17
CA LEU A 55 -2.05 15.23 -13.99
C LEU A 55 -1.69 16.06 -12.77
N ARG A 56 -2.69 16.64 -12.13
CA ARG A 56 -2.51 17.36 -10.85
C ARG A 56 -2.57 16.37 -9.70
N LEU A 57 -1.49 16.29 -8.94
CA LEU A 57 -1.33 15.41 -7.78
C LEU A 57 -1.35 16.24 -6.50
N GLN A 58 -2.04 15.77 -5.48
CA GLN A 58 -2.09 16.42 -4.16
C GLN A 58 -0.78 16.26 -3.36
N THR A 59 0.03 15.26 -3.71
CA THR A 59 1.35 15.00 -3.15
C THR A 59 2.23 14.33 -4.18
N PRO A 60 3.55 14.59 -4.21
CA PRO A 60 4.48 13.94 -5.13
C PRO A 60 4.79 12.48 -4.76
N ILE A 61 4.28 12.01 -3.61
CA ILE A 61 4.54 10.65 -3.13
C ILE A 61 3.53 9.69 -3.76
N GLY A 62 4.04 8.68 -4.43
CA GLY A 62 3.23 7.64 -5.05
C GLY A 62 3.59 6.23 -4.60
N LEU A 63 2.67 5.30 -4.74
CA LEU A 63 2.93 3.88 -4.58
C LEU A 63 3.30 3.29 -5.94
N SER A 64 4.48 2.66 -6.01
CA SER A 64 4.99 2.04 -7.24
C SER A 64 4.27 0.72 -7.54
N ALA A 65 4.34 0.31 -8.82
CA ALA A 65 3.89 -1.01 -9.26
C ALA A 65 4.61 -2.14 -8.51
N GLY A 66 3.95 -3.28 -8.41
CA GLY A 66 4.48 -4.49 -7.75
C GLY A 66 3.86 -4.78 -6.39
N PHE A 67 3.31 -3.78 -5.69
CA PHE A 67 2.57 -4.01 -4.45
C PHE A 67 1.20 -4.66 -4.72
N ASP A 68 0.43 -4.06 -5.61
CA ASP A 68 -0.90 -4.55 -6.02
C ASP A 68 -0.87 -5.00 -7.49
N LYS A 69 -0.58 -6.27 -7.69
CA LYS A 69 -0.44 -6.87 -9.03
C LYS A 69 -1.79 -7.21 -9.66
N ASP A 70 -2.78 -7.46 -8.83
CA ASP A 70 -4.09 -7.97 -9.24
C ASP A 70 -5.21 -6.92 -9.08
N VAL A 71 -4.86 -5.68 -8.72
CA VAL A 71 -5.79 -4.56 -8.48
C VAL A 71 -6.79 -4.83 -7.34
N GLU A 72 -6.43 -5.68 -6.40
CA GLU A 72 -7.30 -6.07 -5.29
C GLU A 72 -7.29 -5.07 -4.14
N THR A 73 -6.14 -4.40 -3.90
CA THR A 73 -5.95 -3.52 -2.74
C THR A 73 -6.27 -2.06 -3.01
N LEU A 74 -6.58 -1.71 -4.26
CA LEU A 74 -6.86 -0.33 -4.67
C LEU A 74 -7.91 0.38 -3.80
N PRO A 75 -9.01 -0.29 -3.35
CA PRO A 75 -10.01 0.35 -2.49
C PRO A 75 -9.45 0.92 -1.18
N GLY A 76 -8.48 0.25 -0.57
CA GLY A 76 -7.81 0.71 0.65
C GLY A 76 -6.63 1.63 0.36
N VAL A 77 -5.76 1.22 -0.56
CA VAL A 77 -4.53 1.96 -0.88
C VAL A 77 -4.81 3.38 -1.36
N SER A 78 -5.85 3.58 -2.17
CA SER A 78 -6.27 4.93 -2.63
C SER A 78 -6.68 5.87 -1.49
N ARG A 79 -6.87 5.37 -0.27
CA ARG A 79 -7.25 6.12 0.93
C ARG A 79 -6.07 6.44 1.86
N LEU A 80 -4.89 5.91 1.58
CA LEU A 80 -3.71 6.08 2.43
C LEU A 80 -2.94 7.38 2.18
N GLY A 81 -3.43 8.26 1.30
CA GLY A 81 -2.84 9.58 1.07
C GLY A 81 -1.76 9.63 -0.01
N PHE A 82 -1.64 8.61 -0.84
CA PHE A 82 -0.78 8.68 -2.03
C PHE A 82 -1.36 9.63 -3.08
N GLY A 83 -0.51 10.41 -3.73
CA GLY A 83 -0.89 11.25 -4.86
C GLY A 83 -1.16 10.45 -6.13
N VAL A 84 -0.45 9.33 -6.29
CA VAL A 84 -0.64 8.40 -7.39
C VAL A 84 -0.41 6.97 -6.91
N VAL A 85 -1.19 6.04 -7.43
CA VAL A 85 -1.03 4.60 -7.17
C VAL A 85 -0.87 3.89 -8.51
N THR A 86 0.25 3.20 -8.67
CA THR A 86 0.51 2.38 -9.86
C THR A 86 0.26 0.92 -9.51
N VAL A 87 -0.68 0.31 -10.20
CA VAL A 87 -1.00 -1.12 -10.06
C VAL A 87 -0.34 -1.93 -11.17
N GLY A 88 -0.12 -3.19 -10.93
CA GLY A 88 0.43 -4.12 -11.94
C GLY A 88 1.76 -4.74 -11.53
N THR A 89 2.37 -5.49 -12.43
CA THR A 89 2.08 -5.66 -13.87
C THR A 89 0.88 -6.56 -14.10
N ILE A 90 -0.10 -6.08 -14.83
CA ILE A 90 -1.27 -6.86 -15.24
C ILE A 90 -0.89 -7.69 -16.46
N MET A 91 -1.20 -8.98 -16.41
CA MET A 91 -0.83 -9.92 -17.46
C MET A 91 -2.08 -10.56 -18.11
N PRO A 92 -2.05 -10.80 -19.41
CA PRO A 92 -3.21 -11.38 -20.12
C PRO A 92 -3.47 -12.84 -19.74
N LYS A 93 -2.48 -13.52 -19.17
CA LYS A 93 -2.61 -14.89 -18.69
C LYS A 93 -2.09 -15.01 -17.26
N PRO A 94 -2.74 -15.81 -16.40
CA PRO A 94 -2.26 -16.06 -15.04
C PRO A 94 -0.85 -16.67 -15.05
N ARG A 95 -0.03 -16.25 -14.10
CA ARG A 95 1.28 -16.86 -13.83
C ARG A 95 1.36 -17.32 -12.39
N ALA A 96 1.81 -18.53 -12.15
CA ALA A 96 2.00 -19.08 -10.82
C ALA A 96 3.02 -18.28 -9.98
N GLY A 97 3.94 -17.58 -10.64
CA GLY A 97 5.06 -16.89 -10.00
C GLY A 97 6.16 -17.87 -9.58
N ASN A 98 7.19 -17.34 -8.93
CA ASN A 98 8.28 -18.16 -8.43
C ASN A 98 7.84 -19.01 -7.23
N PRO A 99 8.46 -20.17 -6.97
CA PRO A 99 8.26 -20.91 -5.73
C PRO A 99 8.67 -20.06 -4.52
N GLY A 100 7.99 -20.28 -3.38
CA GLY A 100 8.29 -19.56 -2.14
C GLY A 100 9.59 -20.05 -1.46
N PRO A 101 10.08 -19.29 -0.48
CA PRO A 101 9.58 -18.00 -0.01
C PRO A 101 9.94 -16.85 -0.97
N ARG A 102 9.01 -15.90 -1.17
CA ARG A 102 9.18 -14.75 -2.08
C ARG A 102 9.50 -13.44 -1.37
N LEU A 103 9.18 -13.37 -0.08
CA LEU A 103 9.44 -12.23 0.78
C LEU A 103 10.33 -12.65 1.93
N LEU A 104 11.47 -11.99 2.05
CA LEU A 104 12.44 -12.22 3.12
C LEU A 104 12.63 -10.90 3.89
N ARG A 105 12.68 -11.01 5.21
CA ARG A 105 13.03 -9.90 6.08
C ARG A 105 14.50 -10.04 6.47
N ARG A 106 15.28 -9.01 6.21
CA ARG A 106 16.62 -8.87 6.79
C ARG A 106 16.51 -8.17 8.15
N THR A 107 17.06 -8.75 9.16
CA THR A 107 17.28 -8.14 10.48
C THR A 107 18.60 -7.40 10.49
#